data_16476c696d2fda64d61a8a7663fadfef
#
_entry.id   16476c696d2fda64d61a8a7663fadfef
#
_cell.length_a   1.000
_cell.length_b   1.000
_cell.length_c   1.000
_cell.angle_alpha   90.00
_cell.angle_beta   90.00
_cell.angle_gamma   90.00
#
_symmetry.space_group_name_H-M   'P 1'
#
loop_
_entity.id
_entity.type
_entity.pdbx_description
1 polymer ?
#
loop_
_entity_poly.entity_id
_entity_poly.type
_entity_poly.pdbx_seq_one_letter_code
_entity_poly.pdbx_strand_id
1 'polypeptide(L)'
;KKDQHLLHISSKDFSFITEENLSAIFNALYDAKIKVNLMQNSAISLSLCVEDKYQHLNELLNQLNHDYKISHEKGVNLYTIRHYDDNSDQCLAGKEELLRQTFKETLQIVTKS
;
A
#
# COMPACT_ATOMS: atom_id res chain seq x y z
N LYS A 1 8.12 1.61 -10.09
CA LYS A 1 9.03 1.69 -8.93
C LYS A 1 9.28 0.31 -8.36
N LYS A 2 10.53 0.03 -8.06
CA LYS A 2 10.95 -1.27 -7.50
C LYS A 2 11.18 -1.16 -6.00
N ASP A 3 11.26 -2.33 -5.35
CA ASP A 3 11.60 -2.44 -3.93
C ASP A 3 10.66 -1.66 -3.02
N GLN A 4 9.38 -1.73 -3.33
CA GLN A 4 8.34 -1.15 -2.50
C GLN A 4 7.89 -2.16 -1.45
N HIS A 5 7.12 -1.68 -0.48
CA HIS A 5 6.47 -2.52 0.53
C HIS A 5 4.97 -2.35 0.42
N LEU A 6 4.25 -3.46 0.47
CA LEU A 6 2.79 -3.43 0.49
C LEU A 6 2.31 -3.73 1.90
N LEU A 7 1.56 -2.80 2.48
CA LEU A 7 0.98 -2.95 3.82
C LEU A 7 -0.54 -3.08 3.69
N HIS A 8 -1.10 -4.03 4.41
CA HIS A 8 -2.55 -4.16 4.52
C HIS A 8 -2.90 -4.03 5.99
N ILE A 9 -3.60 -2.97 6.36
CA ILE A 9 -3.88 -2.60 7.74
C ILE A 9 -5.37 -2.72 7.98
N SER A 10 -5.76 -3.45 9.01
CA SER A 10 -7.16 -3.58 9.42
C SER A 10 -7.25 -3.51 10.93
N SER A 11 -8.45 -3.21 11.45
CA SER A 11 -8.67 -3.24 12.89
C SER A 11 -8.68 -4.67 13.40
N LYS A 12 -8.30 -4.88 14.65
CA LYS A 12 -8.24 -6.23 15.24
C LYS A 12 -9.62 -6.86 15.43
N ASP A 13 -10.64 -6.04 15.59
CA ASP A 13 -12.03 -6.50 15.81
C ASP A 13 -12.89 -6.34 14.56
N PHE A 14 -12.28 -6.07 13.40
CA PHE A 14 -12.96 -5.86 12.12
C PHE A 14 -13.94 -4.69 12.13
N SER A 15 -13.74 -3.73 13.03
CA SER A 15 -14.54 -2.50 13.03
C SER A 15 -14.08 -1.57 11.90
N PHE A 16 -14.86 -0.52 11.66
CA PHE A 16 -14.51 0.44 10.63
C PHE A 16 -13.22 1.18 10.96
N ILE A 17 -12.45 1.49 9.92
CA ILE A 17 -11.30 2.38 10.04
C ILE A 17 -11.82 3.81 9.94
N THR A 18 -11.69 4.57 11.02
CA THR A 18 -12.19 5.94 11.12
C THR A 18 -11.18 6.95 10.60
N GLU A 19 -11.63 8.20 10.45
CA GLU A 19 -10.73 9.30 10.09
C GLU A 19 -9.63 9.49 11.14
N GLU A 20 -9.95 9.29 12.41
CA GLU A 20 -8.94 9.35 13.48
C GLU A 20 -7.87 8.27 13.30
N ASN A 21 -8.29 7.05 12.95
CA ASN A 21 -7.36 5.97 12.69
C ASN A 21 -6.45 6.30 11.51
N LEU A 22 -7.03 6.80 10.42
CA LEU A 22 -6.25 7.19 9.24
C LEU A 22 -5.25 8.28 9.59
N SER A 23 -5.68 9.29 10.33
CA SER A 23 -4.80 10.39 10.75
C SER A 23 -3.63 9.87 11.57
N ALA A 24 -3.89 8.97 12.54
CA ALA A 24 -2.85 8.41 13.38
C ALA A 24 -1.85 7.58 12.55
N ILE A 25 -2.35 6.78 11.61
CA ILE A 25 -1.50 5.95 10.74
C ILE A 25 -0.61 6.84 9.86
N PHE A 26 -1.20 7.86 9.22
CA PHE A 26 -0.43 8.73 8.34
C PHE A 26 0.56 9.60 9.11
N ASN A 27 0.22 10.05 10.32
CA ASN A 27 1.17 10.77 11.17
C ASN A 27 2.36 9.88 11.53
N ALA A 28 2.11 8.61 11.86
CA ALA A 28 3.19 7.67 12.16
C ALA A 28 4.09 7.44 10.95
N LEU A 29 3.51 7.32 9.75
CA LEU A 29 4.27 7.18 8.52
C LEU A 29 5.13 8.42 8.26
N TYR A 30 4.56 9.60 8.45
CA TYR A 30 5.26 10.85 8.27
C TYR A 30 6.45 10.96 9.22
N ASP A 31 6.24 10.66 10.50
CA ASP A 31 7.30 10.74 11.51
C ASP A 31 8.43 9.74 11.23
N ALA A 32 8.10 8.58 10.68
CA ALA A 32 9.08 7.58 10.28
C ALA A 32 9.73 7.87 8.93
N LYS A 33 9.34 8.94 8.25
CA LYS A 33 9.83 9.34 6.93
C LYS A 33 9.61 8.27 5.86
N ILE A 34 8.46 7.62 5.93
CA ILE A 34 8.06 6.62 4.96
C ILE A 34 7.15 7.27 3.92
N LYS A 35 7.50 7.09 2.65
CA LYS A 35 6.75 7.70 1.56
C LYS A 35 5.64 6.76 1.09
N VAL A 36 4.41 7.27 1.03
CA VAL A 36 3.25 6.53 0.50
C VAL A 36 3.13 6.84 -0.98
N ASN A 37 3.25 5.80 -1.82
CA ASN A 37 3.16 5.94 -3.26
C ASN A 37 1.79 5.56 -3.80
N LEU A 38 1.06 4.70 -3.09
CA LEU A 38 -0.28 4.28 -3.46
C LEU A 38 -1.07 3.97 -2.22
N MET A 39 -2.33 4.40 -2.19
CA MET A 39 -3.24 4.13 -1.09
C MET A 39 -4.56 3.63 -1.65
N GLN A 40 -5.08 2.56 -1.05
CA GLN A 40 -6.41 2.09 -1.35
C GLN A 40 -7.14 1.82 -0.04
N ASN A 41 -8.30 2.45 0.13
CA ASN A 41 -9.05 2.45 1.37
C ASN A 41 -10.38 1.74 1.17
N SER A 42 -10.72 0.85 2.10
CA SER A 42 -12.05 0.30 2.22
C SER A 42 -12.61 0.63 3.60
N ALA A 43 -13.87 0.25 3.88
CA ALA A 43 -14.51 0.60 5.15
C ALA A 43 -13.76 0.01 6.36
N ILE A 44 -13.16 -1.17 6.20
CA ILE A 44 -12.55 -1.91 7.31
C ILE A 44 -11.05 -2.13 7.16
N SER A 45 -10.45 -1.64 6.09
CA SER A 45 -9.02 -1.88 5.84
C SER A 45 -8.40 -0.76 5.03
N LEU A 46 -7.08 -0.70 5.08
CA LEU A 46 -6.28 0.28 4.35
C LEU A 46 -5.08 -0.45 3.74
N SER A 47 -4.91 -0.33 2.43
CA SER A 47 -3.77 -0.90 1.73
C SER A 47 -2.85 0.23 1.27
N LEU A 48 -1.56 0.10 1.56
CA LEU A 48 -0.57 1.12 1.24
C LEU A 48 0.62 0.48 0.52
N CYS A 49 1.03 1.10 -0.58
CA CYS A 49 2.32 0.79 -1.20
C CYS A 49 3.28 1.90 -0.79
N VAL A 50 4.32 1.54 -0.05
CA VAL A 50 5.21 2.51 0.57
C VAL A 50 6.66 2.25 0.21
N GLU A 51 7.44 3.31 0.32
CA GLU A 51 8.88 3.27 0.09
C GLU A 51 9.58 3.63 1.40
N ASP A 52 10.45 2.73 1.89
CA ASP A 52 11.14 2.89 3.16
C ASP A 52 12.62 3.19 2.92
N LYS A 53 12.90 4.45 2.61
CA LYS A 53 14.25 4.89 2.25
C LYS A 53 15.24 4.82 3.41
N TYR A 54 14.76 5.00 4.65
CA TYR A 54 15.61 5.08 5.84
C TYR A 54 15.52 3.86 6.73
N GLN A 55 14.84 2.82 6.29
CA GLN A 55 14.70 1.54 7.01
C GLN A 55 14.04 1.69 8.40
N HIS A 56 13.02 2.54 8.49
CA HIS A 56 12.25 2.73 9.71
C HIS A 56 10.97 1.89 9.76
N LEU A 57 10.69 1.12 8.71
CA LEU A 57 9.40 0.44 8.58
C LEU A 57 9.16 -0.59 9.67
N ASN A 58 10.19 -1.35 10.06
CA ASN A 58 10.04 -2.37 11.10
C ASN A 58 9.60 -1.77 12.43
N GLU A 59 10.17 -0.64 12.82
CA GLU A 59 9.77 0.05 14.04
C GLU A 59 8.32 0.53 13.95
N LEU A 60 7.96 1.08 12.81
CA LEU A 60 6.59 1.53 12.57
C LEU A 60 5.59 0.39 12.67
N LEU A 61 5.91 -0.75 12.05
CA LEU A 61 5.03 -1.92 12.09
C LEU A 61 4.86 -2.45 13.49
N ASN A 62 5.94 -2.48 14.28
CA ASN A 62 5.86 -2.89 15.68
C ASN A 62 4.95 -1.97 16.48
N GLN A 63 5.03 -0.67 16.23
CA GLN A 63 4.20 0.31 16.90
C GLN A 63 2.72 0.14 16.53
N LEU A 64 2.44 -0.02 15.24
CA LEU A 64 1.07 -0.15 14.76
C LEU A 64 0.43 -1.50 15.10
N ASN A 65 1.22 -2.55 15.27
CA ASN A 65 0.71 -3.88 15.63
C ASN A 65 -0.01 -3.92 16.97
N HIS A 66 0.23 -2.95 17.83
CA HIS A 66 -0.49 -2.87 19.10
C HIS A 66 -1.99 -2.61 18.89
N ASP A 67 -2.34 -1.81 17.89
CA ASP A 67 -3.70 -1.36 17.67
C ASP A 67 -4.37 -1.96 16.44
N TYR A 68 -3.56 -2.44 15.48
CA TYR A 68 -4.06 -2.89 14.17
C TYR A 68 -3.49 -4.25 13.81
N LYS A 69 -4.22 -4.94 12.94
CA LYS A 69 -3.73 -6.18 12.30
C LYS A 69 -3.07 -5.78 11.00
N ILE A 70 -1.79 -6.12 10.82
CA ILE A 70 -1.01 -5.70 9.67
C ILE A 70 -0.45 -6.91 8.94
N SER A 71 -0.66 -6.91 7.62
CA SER A 71 -0.01 -7.84 6.70
C SER A 71 1.02 -7.06 5.91
N HIS A 72 2.22 -7.59 5.76
CA HIS A 72 3.34 -6.89 5.13
C HIS A 72 3.97 -7.77 4.06
N GLU A 73 4.11 -7.24 2.85
CA GLU A 73 4.79 -7.89 1.75
C GLU A 73 5.95 -7.02 1.28
N LYS A 74 7.16 -7.57 1.31
CA LYS A 74 8.38 -6.87 0.89
C LYS A 74 8.64 -7.06 -0.60
N GLY A 75 9.46 -6.17 -1.16
CA GLY A 75 10.01 -6.36 -2.49
C GLY A 75 8.96 -6.38 -3.59
N VAL A 76 7.89 -5.62 -3.41
CA VAL A 76 6.87 -5.49 -4.44
C VAL A 76 7.27 -4.38 -5.41
N ASN A 77 6.68 -4.40 -6.60
CA ASN A 77 6.93 -3.39 -7.62
C ASN A 77 5.65 -2.62 -7.89
N LEU A 78 5.78 -1.32 -8.06
CA LEU A 78 4.66 -0.45 -8.42
C LEU A 78 4.84 0.01 -9.87
N TYR A 79 3.83 -0.25 -10.69
CA TYR A 79 3.79 0.18 -12.08
C TYR A 79 2.69 1.20 -12.26
N THR A 80 3.00 2.29 -12.96
CA THR A 80 2.02 3.31 -13.33
C THR A 80 1.93 3.32 -14.85
N ILE A 81 0.75 3.03 -15.38
CA ILE A 81 0.49 2.99 -16.81
C ILE A 81 -0.47 4.13 -17.13
N ARG A 82 -0.02 5.09 -17.92
CA ARG A 82 -0.84 6.20 -18.39
C ARG A 82 -1.47 5.86 -19.71
N HIS A 83 -2.61 6.44 -20.01
CA HIS A 83 -3.39 6.16 -21.22
C HIS A 83 -3.75 4.69 -21.31
N TYR A 84 -4.20 4.14 -20.16
CA TYR A 84 -4.56 2.74 -20.04
C TYR A 84 -5.68 2.36 -21.01
N ASP A 85 -5.50 1.20 -21.67
CA ASP A 85 -6.54 0.55 -22.46
C ASP A 85 -6.50 -0.95 -22.19
N ASP A 86 -7.36 -1.72 -22.89
CA ASP A 86 -7.46 -3.15 -22.66
C ASP A 86 -6.16 -3.91 -22.95
N ASN A 87 -5.28 -3.34 -23.75
CA ASN A 87 -4.01 -3.96 -24.10
C ASN A 87 -2.91 -3.69 -23.08
N SER A 88 -3.08 -2.70 -22.22
CA SER A 88 -2.06 -2.30 -21.25
C SER A 88 -1.76 -3.40 -20.23
N ASP A 89 -2.73 -4.23 -19.87
CA ASP A 89 -2.55 -5.33 -18.93
C ASP A 89 -1.57 -6.38 -19.43
N GLN A 90 -1.41 -6.50 -20.73
CA GLN A 90 -0.52 -7.51 -21.32
C GLN A 90 0.94 -7.27 -20.99
N CYS A 91 1.31 -6.03 -20.69
CA CYS A 91 2.67 -5.69 -20.31
C CYS A 91 3.09 -6.34 -19.00
N LEU A 92 2.14 -6.69 -18.16
CA LEU A 92 2.39 -7.29 -16.84
C LEU A 92 1.97 -8.76 -16.79
N ALA A 93 1.75 -9.39 -17.93
CA ALA A 93 1.37 -10.79 -18.00
C ALA A 93 2.46 -11.66 -17.34
N GLY A 94 2.04 -12.62 -16.52
CA GLY A 94 2.95 -13.50 -15.80
C GLY A 94 3.41 -12.99 -14.45
N LYS A 95 3.07 -11.75 -14.08
CA LYS A 95 3.37 -11.20 -12.76
C LYS A 95 2.16 -11.36 -11.85
N GLU A 96 2.41 -11.69 -10.59
CA GLU A 96 1.34 -11.79 -9.59
C GLU A 96 0.91 -10.40 -9.17
N GLU A 97 -0.35 -10.06 -9.48
CA GLU A 97 -0.93 -8.78 -9.15
C GLU A 97 -1.47 -8.80 -7.73
N LEU A 98 -1.00 -7.88 -6.89
CA LEU A 98 -1.41 -7.76 -5.49
C LEU A 98 -2.43 -6.65 -5.27
N LEU A 99 -2.36 -5.58 -6.05
CA LEU A 99 -3.24 -4.43 -5.89
C LEU A 99 -3.35 -3.71 -7.23
N ARG A 100 -4.56 -3.24 -7.54
CA ARG A 100 -4.83 -2.50 -8.79
C ARG A 100 -5.68 -1.28 -8.45
N GLN A 101 -5.34 -0.13 -9.02
CA GLN A 101 -6.10 1.09 -8.89
C GLN A 101 -6.16 1.82 -10.24
N THR A 102 -7.35 2.21 -10.64
CA THR A 102 -7.53 2.99 -11.87
C THR A 102 -8.15 4.34 -11.55
N PHE A 103 -7.70 5.37 -12.26
CA PHE A 103 -8.28 6.69 -12.20
C PHE A 103 -8.17 7.33 -13.57
N LYS A 104 -9.31 7.57 -14.21
CA LYS A 104 -9.37 8.04 -15.61
C LYS A 104 -8.60 7.08 -16.49
N GLU A 105 -7.57 7.56 -17.21
CA GLU A 105 -6.77 6.76 -18.13
C GLU A 105 -5.48 6.24 -17.48
N THR A 106 -5.35 6.38 -16.15
CA THR A 106 -4.15 5.94 -15.44
C THR A 106 -4.44 4.68 -14.65
N LEU A 107 -3.58 3.67 -14.81
CA LEU A 107 -3.63 2.41 -14.09
C LEU A 107 -2.40 2.28 -13.21
N GLN A 108 -2.60 1.95 -11.94
CA GLN A 108 -1.50 1.61 -11.04
C GLN A 108 -1.66 0.18 -10.56
N ILE A 109 -0.60 -0.60 -10.65
CA ILE A 109 -0.59 -2.01 -10.29
C ILE A 109 0.60 -2.29 -9.39
N VAL A 110 0.36 -2.99 -8.29
CA VAL A 110 1.39 -3.51 -7.40
C VAL A 110 1.52 -5.01 -7.64
N THR A 111 2.71 -5.47 -7.95
CA THR A 111 2.98 -6.87 -8.24
C THR A 111 4.03 -7.43 -7.30
N LYS A 112 3.98 -8.74 -7.10
CA LYS A 112 5.02 -9.48 -6.41
C LYS A 112 6.25 -9.55 -7.31
N SER A 113 7.40 -9.27 -6.74
CA SER A 113 8.65 -9.29 -7.52
C SER A 113 9.17 -10.71 -7.75
#